data_eee9409a506466d67ba10f19f3e4daa0
#
_entry.id   eee9409a506466d67ba10f19f3e4daa0
#
_cell.length_a   1.000
_cell.length_b   1.000
_cell.length_c   1.000
_cell.angle_alpha   90.00
_cell.angle_beta   90.00
_cell.angle_gamma   90.00
#
_symmetry.space_group_name_H-M   'P 1'
#
loop_
_entity.id
_entity.type
_entity.pdbx_description
1 polymer ?
#
loop_
_entity_poly.entity_id
_entity_poly.type
_entity_poly.pdbx_seq_one_letter_code
_entity_poly.pdbx_strand_id
1 'polypeptide(L)'
;MTDADRARRIFGLETEYGVQHWNPQGRPLSPEEVVRYLFRPVVEWGRSSNGFVSNGSRLYLGVGSHPEYATAECSTLDELIASDGAGDLLLHDLVVQAEERMAADGVGGRIHLYRNNADSSGSSYGSHENYLLRRRTEYRRLTEALVPFLVSRQILVGAGRVVPAGTWPEGEGPAHFAFSQRADFVQDGVSSSTTRSRPIINTRDEPHADASEYRRLHVIVGDTNLSEHTHLLRFGATDLLLRMIEAGFPLGDRVVAHPTRAVRQISHDLTGTARIALR
;
A
#
# COMPACT_ATOMS: atom_id res chain seq x y z
N MET A 1 11.30 22.97 22.82
CA MET A 1 10.96 22.24 21.60
C MET A 1 10.71 23.29 20.53
N THR A 2 11.60 23.43 19.59
CA THR A 2 11.51 24.43 18.51
C THR A 2 10.39 24.07 17.54
N ASP A 3 9.87 25.05 16.78
CA ASP A 3 8.88 24.77 15.71
C ASP A 3 9.42 23.78 14.67
N ALA A 4 10.74 23.70 14.49
CA ALA A 4 11.40 22.70 13.65
C ALA A 4 11.22 21.25 14.17
N ASP A 5 11.19 21.04 15.49
CA ASP A 5 10.95 19.71 16.09
C ASP A 5 9.47 19.26 15.96
N ARG A 6 8.56 20.21 15.75
CA ARG A 6 7.14 19.93 15.49
C ARG A 6 6.88 19.55 14.03
N ALA A 7 7.77 19.91 13.13
CA ALA A 7 7.54 19.86 11.69
C ALA A 7 7.99 18.54 11.02
N ARG A 8 8.81 17.74 11.68
CA ARG A 8 9.43 16.56 11.05
C ARG A 8 8.62 15.30 11.32
N ARG A 9 8.05 14.72 10.26
CA ARG A 9 7.42 13.40 10.29
C ARG A 9 8.29 12.40 9.55
N ILE A 10 8.37 11.18 10.06
CA ILE A 10 8.95 10.06 9.33
C ILE A 10 7.83 9.34 8.57
N PHE A 11 8.11 9.08 7.31
CA PHE A 11 7.25 8.39 6.36
C PHE A 11 7.87 7.07 5.94
N GLY A 12 7.05 6.11 5.54
CA GLY A 12 7.45 4.89 4.87
C GLY A 12 6.34 4.37 3.96
N LEU A 13 6.74 3.73 2.87
CA LEU A 13 5.84 3.07 1.93
C LEU A 13 6.29 1.62 1.73
N GLU A 14 5.35 0.69 1.85
CA GLU A 14 5.52 -0.72 1.47
C GLU A 14 4.72 -0.98 0.20
N THR A 15 5.36 -1.54 -0.83
CA THR A 15 4.72 -1.87 -2.11
C THR A 15 4.90 -3.34 -2.41
N GLU A 16 3.80 -4.05 -2.61
CA GLU A 16 3.77 -5.43 -3.10
C GLU A 16 3.70 -5.44 -4.64
N TYR A 17 4.41 -6.38 -5.26
CA TYR A 17 4.44 -6.55 -6.71
C TYR A 17 3.88 -7.91 -7.11
N GLY A 18 3.06 -7.93 -8.16
CA GLY A 18 2.69 -9.14 -8.86
C GLY A 18 3.81 -9.60 -9.78
N VAL A 19 3.97 -10.90 -9.95
CA VAL A 19 4.95 -11.48 -10.88
C VAL A 19 4.27 -12.41 -11.87
N GLN A 20 4.72 -12.39 -13.12
CA GLN A 20 4.28 -13.30 -14.15
C GLN A 20 5.46 -13.68 -15.05
N HIS A 21 5.55 -14.94 -15.40
CA HIS A 21 6.45 -15.41 -16.44
C HIS A 21 5.66 -15.69 -17.73
N TRP A 22 6.08 -15.08 -18.82
CA TRP A 22 5.54 -15.31 -20.15
C TRP A 22 6.56 -16.09 -20.99
N ASN A 23 6.18 -17.28 -21.44
CA ASN A 23 7.02 -18.12 -22.28
C ASN A 23 6.19 -18.72 -23.44
N PRO A 24 6.27 -18.16 -24.65
CA PRO A 24 5.47 -18.61 -25.79
C PRO A 24 5.95 -19.94 -26.38
N GLN A 25 7.16 -20.38 -26.04
CA GLN A 25 7.78 -21.60 -26.60
C GLN A 25 7.87 -22.76 -25.60
N GLY A 26 7.42 -22.54 -24.36
CA GLY A 26 7.52 -23.54 -23.31
C GLY A 26 6.53 -23.33 -22.19
N ARG A 27 6.66 -24.13 -21.13
CA ARG A 27 5.85 -23.97 -19.93
C ARG A 27 6.20 -22.67 -19.22
N PRO A 28 5.21 -21.82 -18.87
CA PRO A 28 5.47 -20.69 -17.98
C PRO A 28 5.84 -21.18 -16.58
N LEU A 29 6.76 -20.48 -15.93
CA LEU A 29 7.09 -20.71 -14.52
C LEU A 29 5.95 -20.20 -13.64
N SER A 30 5.74 -20.85 -12.49
CA SER A 30 4.84 -20.33 -11.46
C SER A 30 5.44 -19.11 -10.76
N PRO A 31 4.64 -18.28 -10.06
CA PRO A 31 5.18 -17.17 -9.28
C PRO A 31 6.29 -17.59 -8.31
N GLU A 32 6.14 -18.73 -7.64
CA GLU A 32 7.13 -19.28 -6.71
C GLU A 32 8.45 -19.67 -7.42
N GLU A 33 8.38 -20.17 -8.65
CA GLU A 33 9.55 -20.48 -9.46
C GLU A 33 10.24 -19.18 -9.90
N VAL A 34 9.47 -18.18 -10.33
CA VAL A 34 10.00 -16.86 -10.75
C VAL A 34 10.75 -16.19 -9.60
N VAL A 35 10.14 -16.12 -8.40
CA VAL A 35 10.77 -15.44 -7.27
C VAL A 35 12.04 -16.13 -6.77
N ARG A 36 12.23 -17.42 -7.02
CA ARG A 36 13.51 -18.10 -6.75
C ARG A 36 14.64 -17.55 -7.62
N TYR A 37 14.38 -17.30 -8.91
CA TYR A 37 15.34 -16.64 -9.78
C TYR A 37 15.55 -15.19 -9.40
N LEU A 38 14.47 -14.47 -9.15
CA LEU A 38 14.50 -13.04 -8.82
C LEU A 38 15.26 -12.75 -7.53
N PHE A 39 15.02 -13.53 -6.46
CA PHE A 39 15.60 -13.32 -5.14
C PHE A 39 16.94 -14.06 -4.92
N ARG A 40 17.43 -14.79 -5.91
CA ARG A 40 18.71 -15.50 -5.79
C ARG A 40 19.86 -14.56 -5.39
N PRO A 41 20.08 -13.38 -6.02
CA PRO A 41 21.08 -12.44 -5.57
C PRO A 41 20.87 -11.94 -4.15
N VAL A 42 19.60 -11.69 -3.77
CA VAL A 42 19.23 -11.21 -2.42
C VAL A 42 19.60 -12.25 -1.37
N VAL A 43 19.32 -13.53 -1.64
CA VAL A 43 19.68 -14.64 -0.74
C VAL A 43 21.20 -14.86 -0.68
N GLU A 44 21.89 -14.75 -1.79
CA GLU A 44 23.36 -14.90 -1.86
C GLU A 44 24.07 -13.84 -1.03
N TRP A 45 23.62 -12.62 -1.07
CA TRP A 45 24.20 -11.45 -0.37
C TRP A 45 23.70 -11.31 1.08
N GLY A 46 22.36 -11.50 1.33
CA GLY A 46 21.75 -11.36 2.65
C GLY A 46 21.55 -12.66 3.42
N ARG A 47 21.83 -13.82 2.81
CA ARG A 47 21.55 -15.18 3.35
C ARG A 47 20.07 -15.39 3.72
N SER A 48 19.17 -14.57 3.19
CA SER A 48 17.73 -14.58 3.46
C SER A 48 16.99 -13.93 2.28
N SER A 49 15.75 -14.34 2.05
CA SER A 49 14.82 -13.61 1.15
C SER A 49 14.25 -12.34 1.79
N ASN A 50 14.89 -11.82 2.80
CA ASN A 50 14.50 -10.66 3.57
C ASN A 50 15.76 -9.91 3.99
N GLY A 51 16.09 -8.82 3.32
CA GLY A 51 17.32 -8.08 3.52
C GLY A 51 17.16 -6.58 3.34
N PHE A 52 18.01 -5.82 4.04
CA PHE A 52 18.17 -4.39 3.81
C PHE A 52 19.11 -4.15 2.64
N VAL A 53 18.78 -3.19 1.82
CA VAL A 53 19.61 -2.73 0.70
C VAL A 53 20.42 -1.50 1.09
N SER A 54 21.36 -1.10 0.24
CA SER A 54 22.35 -0.05 0.57
C SER A 54 21.74 1.32 0.90
N ASN A 55 20.55 1.62 0.40
CA ASN A 55 19.83 2.86 0.71
C ASN A 55 18.99 2.79 2.00
N GLY A 56 19.10 1.70 2.79
CA GLY A 56 18.33 1.49 4.01
C GLY A 56 16.92 0.93 3.80
N SER A 57 16.49 0.76 2.56
CA SER A 57 15.21 0.12 2.24
C SER A 57 15.28 -1.39 2.42
N ARG A 58 14.14 -2.03 2.52
CA ARG A 58 14.03 -3.48 2.73
C ARG A 58 13.37 -4.14 1.54
N LEU A 59 13.98 -5.22 1.06
CA LEU A 59 13.44 -6.10 0.04
C LEU A 59 13.14 -7.47 0.66
N TYR A 60 11.93 -7.98 0.46
CA TYR A 60 11.52 -9.26 1.04
C TYR A 60 10.42 -9.93 0.22
N LEU A 61 10.14 -11.20 0.53
CA LEU A 61 9.00 -11.93 0.00
C LEU A 61 7.87 -11.92 1.01
N GLY A 62 6.73 -11.40 0.59
CA GLY A 62 5.49 -11.44 1.34
C GLY A 62 4.69 -12.72 1.17
N VAL A 63 3.49 -12.73 1.71
CA VAL A 63 2.56 -13.86 1.58
C VAL A 63 2.17 -14.04 0.13
N GLY A 64 2.16 -15.29 -0.36
CA GLY A 64 1.84 -15.59 -1.76
C GLY A 64 3.01 -15.40 -2.73
N SER A 65 4.25 -15.34 -2.22
CA SER A 65 5.46 -15.14 -3.02
C SER A 65 5.49 -13.80 -3.76
N HIS A 66 4.88 -12.77 -3.17
CA HIS A 66 4.94 -11.42 -3.73
C HIS A 66 6.27 -10.75 -3.35
N PRO A 67 7.06 -10.24 -4.32
CA PRO A 67 8.14 -9.32 -4.02
C PRO A 67 7.58 -8.07 -3.34
N GLU A 68 8.16 -7.69 -2.21
CA GLU A 68 7.78 -6.50 -1.47
C GLU A 68 9.00 -5.61 -1.26
N TYR A 69 8.80 -4.32 -1.48
CA TYR A 69 9.79 -3.30 -1.20
C TYR A 69 9.23 -2.30 -0.19
N ALA A 70 9.93 -2.15 0.94
CA ALA A 70 9.65 -1.14 1.93
C ALA A 70 10.74 -0.07 1.88
N THR A 71 10.34 1.18 1.72
CA THR A 71 11.30 2.31 1.71
C THR A 71 12.05 2.39 3.03
N ALA A 72 13.22 3.02 3.01
CA ALA A 72 13.85 3.51 4.23
C ALA A 72 12.94 4.54 4.94
N GLU A 73 13.29 4.88 6.17
CA GLU A 73 12.68 5.99 6.90
C GLU A 73 12.96 7.30 6.17
N CYS A 74 11.92 7.92 5.63
CA CYS A 74 12.00 9.16 4.88
C CYS A 74 11.50 10.32 5.74
N SER A 75 12.24 11.42 5.79
CA SER A 75 11.88 12.60 6.58
C SER A 75 11.21 13.69 5.77
N THR A 76 11.17 13.54 4.44
CA THR A 76 10.48 14.41 3.49
C THR A 76 9.67 13.60 2.49
N LEU A 77 8.71 14.24 1.83
CA LEU A 77 7.95 13.59 0.75
C LEU A 77 8.83 13.32 -0.48
N ASP A 78 9.78 14.18 -0.77
CA ASP A 78 10.72 13.99 -1.89
C ASP A 78 11.60 12.77 -1.66
N GLU A 79 12.12 12.58 -0.44
CA GLU A 79 12.87 11.37 -0.07
C GLU A 79 12.01 10.11 -0.22
N LEU A 80 10.74 10.16 0.18
CA LEU A 80 9.81 9.04 0.06
C LEU A 80 9.57 8.66 -1.39
N ILE A 81 9.28 9.64 -2.25
CA ILE A 81 9.04 9.44 -3.68
C ILE A 81 10.29 8.89 -4.37
N ALA A 82 11.46 9.47 -4.08
CA ALA A 82 12.72 8.98 -4.62
C ALA A 82 13.05 7.56 -4.15
N SER A 83 12.76 7.22 -2.89
CA SER A 83 12.99 5.88 -2.35
C SER A 83 12.03 4.84 -2.97
N ASP A 84 10.77 5.20 -3.21
CA ASP A 84 9.80 4.33 -3.90
C ASP A 84 10.23 4.06 -5.35
N GLY A 85 10.63 5.09 -6.10
CA GLY A 85 11.16 4.95 -7.46
C GLY A 85 12.46 4.12 -7.51
N ALA A 86 13.33 4.23 -6.50
CA ALA A 86 14.52 3.40 -6.39
C ALA A 86 14.16 1.91 -6.21
N GLY A 87 13.04 1.60 -5.57
CA GLY A 87 12.51 0.23 -5.48
C GLY A 87 12.15 -0.37 -6.84
N ASP A 88 11.49 0.40 -7.69
CA ASP A 88 11.16 -0.03 -9.06
C ASP A 88 12.43 -0.33 -9.88
N LEU A 89 13.45 0.54 -9.79
CA LEU A 89 14.73 0.33 -10.48
C LEU A 89 15.46 -0.92 -9.95
N LEU A 90 15.53 -1.09 -8.63
CA LEU A 90 16.16 -2.26 -8.01
C LEU A 90 15.49 -3.56 -8.46
N LEU A 91 14.16 -3.60 -8.45
CA LEU A 91 13.42 -4.79 -8.87
C LEU A 91 13.57 -5.03 -10.38
N HIS A 92 13.64 -3.98 -11.20
CA HIS A 92 13.94 -4.12 -12.62
C HIS A 92 15.33 -4.77 -12.85
N ASP A 93 16.36 -4.32 -12.14
CA ASP A 93 17.70 -4.91 -12.24
C ASP A 93 17.71 -6.39 -11.81
N LEU A 94 16.95 -6.73 -10.79
CA LEU A 94 16.79 -8.13 -10.37
C LEU A 94 16.07 -8.98 -11.44
N VAL A 95 15.09 -8.41 -12.15
CA VAL A 95 14.42 -9.10 -13.28
C VAL A 95 15.42 -9.38 -14.40
N VAL A 96 16.24 -8.40 -14.81
CA VAL A 96 17.28 -8.59 -15.85
C VAL A 96 18.23 -9.72 -15.46
N GLN A 97 18.75 -9.69 -14.24
CA GLN A 97 19.63 -10.75 -13.73
C GLN A 97 18.93 -12.12 -13.63
N ALA A 98 17.65 -12.16 -13.29
CA ALA A 98 16.87 -13.40 -13.23
C ALA A 98 16.67 -13.99 -14.62
N GLU A 99 16.35 -13.18 -15.63
CA GLU A 99 16.20 -13.62 -17.02
C GLU A 99 17.52 -14.18 -17.60
N GLU A 100 18.67 -13.55 -17.29
CA GLU A 100 19.99 -14.06 -17.68
C GLU A 100 20.27 -15.45 -17.07
N ARG A 101 19.92 -15.66 -15.79
CA ARG A 101 20.07 -16.97 -15.13
C ARG A 101 19.12 -18.01 -15.70
N MET A 102 17.88 -17.63 -15.95
CA MET A 102 16.89 -18.50 -16.59
C MET A 102 17.40 -18.97 -17.95
N ALA A 103 17.95 -18.07 -18.76
CA ALA A 103 18.53 -18.41 -20.06
C ALA A 103 19.72 -19.38 -19.94
N ALA A 104 20.59 -19.19 -18.94
CA ALA A 104 21.69 -20.10 -18.65
C ALA A 104 21.21 -21.50 -18.22
N ASP A 105 20.07 -21.57 -17.54
CA ASP A 105 19.43 -22.83 -17.14
C ASP A 105 18.54 -23.44 -18.26
N GLY A 106 18.53 -22.84 -19.47
CA GLY A 106 17.74 -23.29 -20.62
C GLY A 106 16.25 -22.93 -20.52
N VAL A 107 15.88 -22.03 -19.63
CA VAL A 107 14.51 -21.53 -19.48
C VAL A 107 14.35 -20.23 -20.26
N GLY A 108 13.61 -20.27 -21.36
CA GLY A 108 13.29 -19.08 -22.15
C GLY A 108 12.11 -18.31 -21.60
N GLY A 109 11.90 -17.10 -22.12
CA GLY A 109 10.74 -16.26 -21.76
C GLY A 109 11.15 -14.94 -21.10
N ARG A 110 10.15 -14.25 -20.55
CA ARG A 110 10.30 -12.94 -19.92
C ARG A 110 9.58 -12.90 -18.57
N ILE A 111 10.12 -12.16 -17.62
CA ILE A 111 9.48 -11.87 -16.33
C ILE A 111 8.82 -10.49 -16.41
N HIS A 112 7.55 -10.44 -16.03
CA HIS A 112 6.82 -9.18 -15.85
C HIS A 112 6.56 -8.94 -14.37
N LEU A 113 6.89 -7.75 -13.89
CA LEU A 113 6.51 -7.23 -12.59
C LEU A 113 5.41 -6.21 -12.74
N TYR A 114 4.43 -6.27 -11.86
CA TYR A 114 3.28 -5.39 -11.88
C TYR A 114 3.11 -4.69 -10.53
N ARG A 115 3.01 -3.38 -10.57
CA ARG A 115 2.47 -2.59 -9.45
C ARG A 115 0.96 -2.55 -9.59
N ASN A 116 0.32 -3.70 -9.41
CA ASN A 116 -1.13 -3.81 -9.49
C ASN A 116 -1.76 -3.77 -8.09
N ASN A 117 -3.07 -3.52 -8.05
CA ASN A 117 -3.85 -3.46 -6.81
C ASN A 117 -4.70 -4.70 -6.62
N ALA A 118 -5.14 -5.29 -7.72
CA ALA A 118 -5.90 -6.52 -7.75
C ALA A 118 -5.63 -7.27 -9.07
N ASP A 119 -5.71 -8.58 -9.04
CA ASP A 119 -5.62 -9.44 -10.21
C ASP A 119 -6.99 -10.01 -10.63
N SER A 120 -7.00 -10.75 -11.74
CA SER A 120 -8.21 -11.40 -12.26
C SER A 120 -8.68 -12.58 -11.41
N SER A 121 -7.84 -13.09 -10.51
CA SER A 121 -8.16 -14.17 -9.58
C SER A 121 -8.81 -13.68 -8.29
N GLY A 122 -8.90 -12.37 -8.11
CA GLY A 122 -9.43 -11.75 -6.89
C GLY A 122 -8.41 -11.59 -5.76
N SER A 123 -7.10 -11.75 -6.05
CA SER A 123 -6.05 -11.39 -5.10
C SER A 123 -5.82 -9.88 -5.09
N SER A 124 -5.55 -9.31 -3.93
CA SER A 124 -5.24 -7.89 -3.78
C SER A 124 -3.83 -7.71 -3.26
N TYR A 125 -3.12 -6.76 -3.85
CA TYR A 125 -1.73 -6.41 -3.55
C TYR A 125 -1.67 -5.17 -2.67
N GLY A 126 -0.77 -5.17 -1.69
CA GLY A 126 -0.67 -4.11 -0.71
C GLY A 126 0.10 -2.88 -1.21
N SER A 127 -0.33 -1.73 -0.70
CA SER A 127 0.42 -0.48 -0.76
C SER A 127 0.22 0.23 0.57
N HIS A 128 1.13 -0.04 1.53
CA HIS A 128 0.93 0.31 2.93
C HIS A 128 1.70 1.57 3.28
N GLU A 129 0.98 2.54 3.83
CA GLU A 129 1.57 3.80 4.28
C GLU A 129 1.92 3.70 5.76
N ASN A 130 3.09 4.20 6.10
CA ASN A 130 3.58 4.26 7.47
C ASN A 130 3.88 5.70 7.86
N TYR A 131 3.38 6.12 9.01
CA TYR A 131 3.61 7.44 9.59
C TYR A 131 4.03 7.30 11.04
N LEU A 132 5.15 7.89 11.41
CA LEU A 132 5.57 7.95 12.80
C LEU A 132 4.81 9.07 13.52
N LEU A 133 4.10 8.73 14.59
CA LEU A 133 3.30 9.66 15.39
C LEU A 133 3.81 9.69 16.84
N ARG A 134 3.68 10.86 17.50
CA ARG A 134 3.86 10.94 18.96
C ARG A 134 2.64 10.37 19.69
N ARG A 135 2.85 9.71 20.84
CA ARG A 135 1.78 9.15 21.69
C ARG A 135 1.05 10.21 22.53
N ARG A 136 0.81 11.39 21.97
CA ARG A 136 0.10 12.49 22.69
C ARG A 136 -1.40 12.43 22.51
N THR A 137 -1.86 11.88 21.38
CA THR A 137 -3.28 11.79 21.06
C THR A 137 -3.79 10.39 21.38
N GLU A 138 -4.94 10.30 22.02
CA GLU A 138 -5.63 9.05 22.22
C GLU A 138 -5.89 8.39 20.85
N TYR A 139 -5.49 7.12 20.71
CA TYR A 139 -5.51 6.41 19.42
C TYR A 139 -6.93 6.33 18.83
N ARG A 140 -7.94 6.15 19.68
CA ARG A 140 -9.33 6.13 19.25
C ARG A 140 -9.76 7.45 18.61
N ARG A 141 -9.43 8.57 19.22
CA ARG A 141 -9.75 9.91 18.67
C ARG A 141 -9.01 10.15 17.34
N LEU A 142 -7.75 9.72 17.26
CA LEU A 142 -6.98 9.78 16.02
C LEU A 142 -7.69 9.02 14.90
N THR A 143 -8.06 7.75 15.14
CA THR A 143 -8.68 6.90 14.12
C THR A 143 -10.09 7.38 13.74
N GLU A 144 -10.89 7.86 14.70
CA GLU A 144 -12.22 8.43 14.46
C GLU A 144 -12.16 9.68 13.58
N ALA A 145 -11.12 10.53 13.72
CA ALA A 145 -10.90 11.69 12.88
C ALA A 145 -10.31 11.34 11.51
N LEU A 146 -9.45 10.31 11.43
CA LEU A 146 -8.72 9.98 10.22
C LEU A 146 -9.52 9.09 9.25
N VAL A 147 -10.33 8.14 9.75
CA VAL A 147 -11.07 7.19 8.92
C VAL A 147 -12.00 7.87 7.90
N PRO A 148 -12.77 8.93 8.22
CA PRO A 148 -13.60 9.63 7.25
C PRO A 148 -12.80 10.16 6.04
N PHE A 149 -11.61 10.69 6.30
CA PHE A 149 -10.70 11.13 5.25
C PHE A 149 -10.17 9.94 4.43
N LEU A 150 -9.70 8.88 5.09
CA LEU A 150 -9.12 7.72 4.41
C LEU A 150 -10.12 7.02 3.47
N VAL A 151 -11.39 6.96 3.83
CA VAL A 151 -12.42 6.35 2.97
C VAL A 151 -12.84 7.26 1.81
N SER A 152 -12.67 8.58 1.93
CA SER A 152 -13.06 9.56 0.90
C SER A 152 -11.89 9.95 -0.01
N ARG A 153 -10.64 9.95 0.45
CA ARG A 153 -9.49 10.40 -0.33
C ARG A 153 -9.23 9.60 -1.61
N GLN A 154 -9.81 8.39 -1.72
CA GLN A 154 -9.73 7.60 -2.96
C GLN A 154 -10.29 8.31 -4.18
N ILE A 155 -11.16 9.31 -4.02
CA ILE A 155 -11.63 10.19 -5.10
C ILE A 155 -10.45 10.97 -5.72
N LEU A 156 -9.44 11.29 -4.90
CA LEU A 156 -8.25 12.03 -5.33
C LEU A 156 -7.09 11.12 -5.75
N VAL A 157 -6.95 9.97 -5.07
CA VAL A 157 -5.73 9.14 -5.16
C VAL A 157 -6.00 7.67 -5.45
N GLY A 158 -7.22 7.31 -5.81
CA GLY A 158 -7.54 5.96 -6.28
C GLY A 158 -6.93 5.70 -7.65
N ALA A 159 -6.51 4.45 -7.89
CA ALA A 159 -5.88 4.04 -9.14
C ALA A 159 -6.90 3.76 -10.27
N GLY A 160 -8.18 3.72 -9.94
CA GLY A 160 -9.27 3.46 -10.87
C GLY A 160 -9.34 2.01 -11.36
N ARG A 161 -10.53 1.49 -11.55
CA ARG A 161 -10.73 0.20 -12.22
C ARG A 161 -12.06 0.16 -12.96
N VAL A 162 -12.13 -0.70 -13.97
CA VAL A 162 -13.40 -1.12 -14.57
C VAL A 162 -13.91 -2.33 -13.77
N VAL A 163 -15.09 -2.20 -13.19
CA VAL A 163 -15.79 -3.28 -12.49
C VAL A 163 -16.63 -4.02 -13.52
N PRO A 164 -16.44 -5.34 -13.71
CA PRO A 164 -17.23 -6.10 -14.67
C PRO A 164 -18.71 -6.14 -14.32
N ALA A 165 -19.56 -6.29 -15.32
CA ALA A 165 -20.98 -6.52 -15.12
C ALA A 165 -21.23 -7.77 -14.24
N GLY A 166 -22.25 -7.72 -13.39
CA GLY A 166 -22.56 -8.79 -12.45
C GLY A 166 -21.60 -8.93 -11.27
N THR A 167 -20.78 -7.90 -11.00
CA THR A 167 -19.81 -7.93 -9.88
C THR A 167 -20.27 -7.08 -8.69
N TRP A 168 -20.89 -5.92 -8.96
CA TRP A 168 -21.29 -4.96 -7.93
C TRP A 168 -22.62 -4.29 -8.29
N PRO A 169 -23.50 -4.04 -7.31
CA PRO A 169 -23.47 -4.60 -5.94
C PRO A 169 -23.88 -6.09 -5.93
N GLU A 170 -23.25 -6.89 -5.08
CA GLU A 170 -23.64 -8.28 -4.77
C GLU A 170 -23.94 -9.21 -5.96
N GLY A 171 -23.19 -9.08 -7.04
CA GLY A 171 -23.36 -9.90 -8.23
C GLY A 171 -24.33 -9.33 -9.27
N GLU A 172 -24.80 -8.10 -9.10
CA GLU A 172 -25.69 -7.41 -10.02
C GLU A 172 -25.07 -6.14 -10.63
N GLY A 173 -25.75 -5.53 -11.58
CA GLY A 173 -25.39 -4.26 -12.16
C GLY A 173 -24.55 -4.33 -13.44
N PRO A 174 -24.53 -3.24 -14.23
CA PRO A 174 -23.72 -3.12 -15.45
C PRO A 174 -22.24 -2.93 -15.12
N ALA A 175 -21.39 -3.16 -16.11
CA ALA A 175 -19.98 -2.75 -16.02
C ALA A 175 -19.89 -1.23 -15.80
N HIS A 176 -19.03 -0.82 -14.88
CA HIS A 176 -18.84 0.59 -14.55
C HIS A 176 -17.42 0.87 -14.04
N PHE A 177 -17.08 2.15 -13.93
CA PHE A 177 -15.81 2.57 -13.34
C PHE A 177 -15.94 2.76 -11.83
N ALA A 178 -14.87 2.42 -11.08
CA ALA A 178 -14.74 2.71 -9.65
C ALA A 178 -13.42 3.47 -9.39
N PHE A 179 -13.40 4.37 -8.39
CA PHE A 179 -12.22 5.17 -8.06
C PHE A 179 -11.06 4.35 -7.53
N SER A 180 -11.34 3.34 -6.70
CA SER A 180 -10.29 2.51 -6.08
C SER A 180 -10.35 1.08 -6.59
N GLN A 181 -9.19 0.50 -6.83
CA GLN A 181 -9.07 -0.93 -7.14
C GLN A 181 -9.20 -1.81 -5.89
N ARG A 182 -8.87 -1.28 -4.70
CA ARG A 182 -8.78 -2.05 -3.45
C ARG A 182 -9.98 -1.86 -2.51
N ALA A 183 -10.86 -0.90 -2.75
CA ALA A 183 -12.00 -0.62 -1.86
C ALA A 183 -12.87 -1.85 -1.56
N ASP A 184 -13.09 -2.73 -2.55
CA ASP A 184 -13.92 -3.93 -2.41
C ASP A 184 -13.27 -5.02 -1.56
N PHE A 185 -11.94 -4.96 -1.37
CA PHE A 185 -11.18 -5.92 -0.57
C PHE A 185 -11.06 -5.51 0.90
N VAL A 186 -11.50 -4.31 1.27
CA VAL A 186 -11.47 -3.82 2.65
C VAL A 186 -12.57 -4.53 3.47
N GLN A 187 -12.19 -5.18 4.56
CA GLN A 187 -13.08 -5.99 5.39
C GLN A 187 -13.27 -5.46 6.80
N ASP A 188 -12.32 -4.68 7.30
CA ASP A 188 -12.35 -4.08 8.63
C ASP A 188 -12.06 -2.57 8.60
N GLY A 189 -12.53 -1.83 9.60
CA GLY A 189 -12.17 -0.42 9.77
C GLY A 189 -10.80 -0.28 10.41
N VAL A 190 -10.66 -0.70 11.66
CA VAL A 190 -9.43 -0.66 12.46
C VAL A 190 -9.25 -2.02 13.11
N SER A 191 -8.18 -2.74 12.79
CA SER A 191 -7.96 -4.11 13.25
C SER A 191 -6.47 -4.45 13.29
N SER A 192 -6.06 -5.40 14.12
CA SER A 192 -4.71 -5.97 14.15
C SER A 192 -4.51 -7.11 13.14
N SER A 193 -5.55 -7.53 12.45
CA SER A 193 -5.47 -8.60 11.46
C SER A 193 -4.65 -8.18 10.24
N THR A 194 -3.83 -9.08 9.71
CA THR A 194 -2.97 -8.81 8.55
C THR A 194 -3.33 -9.66 7.34
N THR A 195 -3.65 -10.93 7.54
CA THR A 195 -3.84 -11.91 6.45
C THR A 195 -5.30 -12.27 6.19
N ARG A 196 -6.15 -12.27 7.23
CA ARG A 196 -7.55 -12.70 7.11
C ARG A 196 -8.52 -11.56 6.80
N SER A 197 -8.20 -10.37 7.24
CA SER A 197 -8.96 -9.16 6.90
C SER A 197 -8.00 -8.05 6.50
N ARG A 198 -8.43 -7.20 5.58
CA ARG A 198 -7.68 -6.02 5.16
C ARG A 198 -8.35 -4.81 5.78
N PRO A 199 -7.81 -4.29 6.91
CA PRO A 199 -8.38 -3.12 7.56
C PRO A 199 -8.02 -1.84 6.81
N ILE A 200 -8.75 -0.75 7.09
CA ILE A 200 -8.37 0.59 6.67
C ILE A 200 -7.10 1.00 7.39
N ILE A 201 -7.06 0.78 8.71
CA ILE A 201 -5.89 1.03 9.57
C ILE A 201 -5.55 -0.25 10.32
N ASN A 202 -4.30 -0.70 10.23
CA ASN A 202 -3.79 -1.79 11.04
C ASN A 202 -3.26 -1.25 12.37
N THR A 203 -3.61 -1.92 13.48
CA THR A 203 -3.22 -1.50 14.82
C THR A 203 -1.89 -2.05 15.29
N ARG A 204 -1.15 -2.78 14.43
CA ARG A 204 0.20 -3.24 14.75
C ARG A 204 1.11 -2.04 14.95
N ASP A 205 1.54 -1.88 16.19
CA ASP A 205 2.31 -0.73 16.67
C ASP A 205 3.79 -1.14 16.85
N GLU A 206 4.54 -1.04 15.78
CA GLU A 206 5.96 -1.36 15.74
C GLU A 206 6.70 -0.13 15.19
N PRO A 207 6.96 0.91 16.04
CA PRO A 207 7.43 2.21 15.54
C PRO A 207 8.89 2.21 15.08
N HIS A 208 9.69 1.18 15.38
CA HIS A 208 11.14 1.16 15.18
C HIS A 208 11.86 2.41 15.77
N ALA A 209 11.29 2.95 16.83
CA ALA A 209 11.71 4.11 17.58
C ALA A 209 11.38 3.88 19.06
N ASP A 210 11.63 4.87 19.95
CA ASP A 210 11.22 4.77 21.34
C ASP A 210 9.70 4.56 21.46
N ALA A 211 9.29 3.34 21.78
CA ALA A 211 7.89 2.95 21.86
C ALA A 211 7.12 3.61 23.01
N SER A 212 7.79 4.25 23.96
CA SER A 212 7.13 5.06 24.99
C SER A 212 6.68 6.42 24.47
N GLU A 213 7.38 6.97 23.49
CA GLU A 213 7.14 8.30 22.92
C GLU A 213 6.39 8.26 21.58
N TYR A 214 6.63 7.21 20.79
CA TYR A 214 6.18 7.12 19.41
C TYR A 214 5.30 5.90 19.16
N ARG A 215 4.48 5.99 18.11
CA ARG A 215 3.74 4.89 17.51
C ARG A 215 3.82 4.93 16.00
N ARG A 216 3.68 3.79 15.37
CA ARG A 216 3.47 3.67 13.94
C ARG A 216 1.96 3.73 13.64
N LEU A 217 1.55 4.66 12.79
CA LEU A 217 0.27 4.59 12.10
C LEU A 217 0.48 3.81 10.81
N HIS A 218 -0.21 2.68 10.68
CA HIS A 218 -0.11 1.78 9.54
C HIS A 218 -1.42 1.79 8.75
N VAL A 219 -1.44 2.47 7.60
CA VAL A 219 -2.63 2.64 6.74
C VAL A 219 -2.54 1.66 5.57
N ILE A 220 -3.58 0.81 5.41
CA ILE A 220 -3.59 -0.30 4.46
C ILE A 220 -4.51 -0.05 3.25
N VAL A 221 -5.51 0.82 3.41
CA VAL A 221 -6.62 1.01 2.44
C VAL A 221 -6.18 1.59 1.09
N GLY A 222 -5.02 2.25 1.00
CA GLY A 222 -4.59 2.95 -0.21
C GLY A 222 -4.31 2.01 -1.39
N ASP A 223 -4.61 2.48 -2.60
CA ASP A 223 -4.15 1.85 -3.84
C ASP A 223 -2.67 2.14 -4.07
N THR A 224 -1.94 1.24 -4.74
CA THR A 224 -0.65 1.59 -5.33
C THR A 224 -0.89 2.45 -6.57
N ASN A 225 -0.03 3.44 -6.79
CA ASN A 225 -0.09 4.37 -7.91
C ASN A 225 1.27 4.41 -8.63
N LEU A 226 1.26 4.71 -9.93
CA LEU A 226 2.46 4.88 -10.74
C LEU A 226 2.92 6.34 -10.82
N SER A 227 2.05 7.28 -10.47
CA SER A 227 2.32 8.71 -10.57
C SER A 227 2.90 9.26 -9.27
N GLU A 228 4.07 9.88 -9.35
CA GLU A 228 4.69 10.62 -8.24
C GLU A 228 3.77 11.71 -7.66
N HIS A 229 3.02 12.40 -8.52
CA HIS A 229 2.04 13.41 -8.09
C HIS A 229 0.93 12.81 -7.24
N THR A 230 0.48 11.60 -7.55
CA THR A 230 -0.53 10.90 -6.75
C THR A 230 0.05 10.48 -5.40
N HIS A 231 1.32 10.04 -5.35
CA HIS A 231 2.02 9.77 -4.08
C HIS A 231 2.15 11.05 -3.25
N LEU A 232 2.53 12.16 -3.87
CA LEU A 232 2.63 13.46 -3.19
C LEU A 232 1.29 13.87 -2.57
N LEU A 233 0.19 13.75 -3.32
CA LEU A 233 -1.16 14.04 -2.82
C LEU A 233 -1.58 13.08 -1.71
N ARG A 234 -1.31 11.79 -1.87
CA ARG A 234 -1.68 10.75 -0.91
C ARG A 234 -1.02 10.97 0.45
N PHE A 235 0.30 11.10 0.46
CA PHE A 235 1.07 11.29 1.68
C PHE A 235 0.96 12.70 2.23
N GLY A 236 1.02 13.72 1.37
CA GLY A 236 0.95 15.12 1.75
C GLY A 236 -0.39 15.50 2.38
N ALA A 237 -1.51 15.11 1.77
CA ALA A 237 -2.82 15.35 2.34
C ALA A 237 -3.04 14.62 3.67
N THR A 238 -2.51 13.38 3.79
CA THR A 238 -2.57 12.63 5.04
C THR A 238 -1.74 13.30 6.13
N ASP A 239 -0.52 13.75 5.81
CA ASP A 239 0.34 14.47 6.77
C ASP A 239 -0.30 15.79 7.25
N LEU A 240 -0.89 16.56 6.34
CA LEU A 240 -1.62 17.77 6.70
C LEU A 240 -2.74 17.48 7.69
N LEU A 241 -3.54 16.44 7.42
CA LEU A 241 -4.61 16.06 8.34
C LEU A 241 -4.07 15.57 9.69
N LEU A 242 -3.00 14.78 9.70
CA LEU A 242 -2.35 14.34 10.94
C LEU A 242 -1.84 15.53 11.77
N ARG A 243 -1.26 16.54 11.13
CA ARG A 243 -0.86 17.80 11.79
C ARG A 243 -2.04 18.55 12.38
N MET A 244 -3.18 18.61 11.68
CA MET A 244 -4.41 19.20 12.21
C MET A 244 -4.90 18.46 13.45
N ILE A 245 -4.93 17.11 13.43
CA ILE A 245 -5.31 16.29 14.57
C ILE A 245 -4.36 16.52 15.76
N GLU A 246 -3.06 16.53 15.52
CA GLU A 246 -2.02 16.76 16.54
C GLU A 246 -2.07 18.19 17.13
N ALA A 247 -2.52 19.16 16.34
CA ALA A 247 -2.77 20.53 16.76
C ALA A 247 -4.11 20.72 17.51
N GLY A 248 -4.92 19.66 17.63
CA GLY A 248 -6.17 19.67 18.38
C GLY A 248 -7.36 20.27 17.62
N PHE A 249 -7.33 20.30 16.27
CA PHE A 249 -8.49 20.72 15.50
C PHE A 249 -9.68 19.80 15.76
N PRO A 250 -10.91 20.35 15.91
CA PRO A 250 -12.12 19.58 16.20
C PRO A 250 -12.64 18.88 14.94
N LEU A 251 -12.14 17.66 14.68
CA LEU A 251 -12.52 16.84 13.52
C LEU A 251 -13.45 15.67 13.89
N GLY A 252 -13.89 15.58 15.14
CA GLY A 252 -14.61 14.44 15.68
C GLY A 252 -16.12 14.39 15.41
N ASP A 253 -16.69 15.34 14.69
CA ASP A 253 -18.13 15.43 14.38
C ASP A 253 -18.59 14.61 13.16
N ARG A 254 -17.67 13.94 12.48
CA ARG A 254 -17.92 13.21 11.22
C ARG A 254 -17.52 11.74 11.28
N VAL A 255 -17.74 11.10 12.41
CA VAL A 255 -17.38 9.69 12.58
C VAL A 255 -18.27 8.81 11.70
N VAL A 256 -17.65 8.09 10.77
CA VAL A 256 -18.36 7.17 9.85
C VAL A 256 -18.88 5.96 10.63
N ALA A 257 -20.18 5.66 10.49
CA ALA A 257 -20.81 4.54 11.20
C ALA A 257 -20.32 3.17 10.70
N HIS A 258 -20.15 3.02 9.38
CA HIS A 258 -19.78 1.77 8.71
C HIS A 258 -18.63 2.00 7.71
N PRO A 259 -17.36 2.07 8.16
CA PRO A 259 -16.23 2.44 7.31
C PRO A 259 -16.03 1.55 6.08
N THR A 260 -16.18 0.23 6.23
CA THR A 260 -16.04 -0.74 5.14
C THR A 260 -17.11 -0.60 4.06
N ARG A 261 -18.33 -0.26 4.47
CA ARG A 261 -19.40 0.07 3.52
C ARG A 261 -19.16 1.42 2.85
N ALA A 262 -18.73 2.40 3.63
CA ALA A 262 -18.46 3.76 3.13
C ALA A 262 -17.38 3.77 2.06
N VAL A 263 -16.24 3.07 2.27
CA VAL A 263 -15.15 3.03 1.30
C VAL A 263 -15.59 2.45 -0.04
N ARG A 264 -16.45 1.41 -0.03
CA ARG A 264 -17.03 0.82 -1.24
C ARG A 264 -18.03 1.77 -1.90
N GLN A 265 -19.00 2.30 -1.14
CA GLN A 265 -20.01 3.23 -1.68
C GLN A 265 -19.36 4.43 -2.37
N ILE A 266 -18.35 5.04 -1.75
CA ILE A 266 -17.63 6.18 -2.32
C ILE A 266 -16.85 5.75 -3.58
N SER A 267 -16.22 4.57 -3.57
CA SER A 267 -15.48 4.07 -4.74
C SER A 267 -16.34 3.91 -5.98
N HIS A 268 -17.56 3.45 -5.82
CA HIS A 268 -18.50 3.17 -6.92
C HIS A 268 -19.38 4.37 -7.31
N ASP A 269 -19.36 5.46 -6.53
CA ASP A 269 -20.17 6.64 -6.81
C ASP A 269 -19.39 7.74 -7.56
N LEU A 270 -19.47 7.72 -8.88
CA LEU A 270 -18.86 8.76 -9.72
C LEU A 270 -19.63 10.09 -9.69
N THR A 271 -20.83 10.12 -9.14
CA THR A 271 -21.67 11.32 -9.08
C THR A 271 -21.38 12.19 -7.87
N GLY A 272 -20.69 11.65 -6.85
CA GLY A 272 -20.43 12.31 -5.58
C GLY A 272 -21.68 12.54 -4.72
N THR A 273 -22.75 11.76 -4.96
CA THR A 273 -24.05 11.90 -4.27
C THR A 273 -24.27 10.87 -3.18
N ALA A 274 -23.36 9.91 -3.00
CA ALA A 274 -23.46 8.87 -1.99
C ALA A 274 -23.65 9.47 -0.58
N ARG A 275 -24.68 9.04 0.10
CA ARG A 275 -24.94 9.44 1.50
C ARG A 275 -24.28 8.46 2.43
N ILE A 276 -23.31 8.93 3.20
CA ILE A 276 -22.55 8.13 4.15
C ILE A 276 -23.15 8.33 5.54
N ALA A 277 -23.52 7.22 6.20
CA ALA A 277 -24.05 7.26 7.56
C ALA A 277 -22.95 7.67 8.55
N LEU A 278 -23.22 8.67 9.38
CA LEU A 278 -22.40 9.10 10.50
C LEU A 278 -22.97 8.54 11.81
N ARG A 279 -22.12 8.46 12.85
CA ARG A 279 -22.54 8.10 14.22
C ARG A 279 -23.15 9.28 14.93
#